data_febebbbe3352073cc446ead1aa6887ce
#
_entry.id   febebbbe3352073cc446ead1aa6887ce
#
_cell.length_a   1.000
_cell.length_b   1.000
_cell.length_c   1.000
_cell.angle_alpha   90.00
_cell.angle_beta   90.00
_cell.angle_gamma   90.00
#
_symmetry.space_group_name_H-M   'P 1'
#
loop_
_entity.id
_entity.type
_entity.pdbx_description
1 polymer ?
#
loop_
_entity_poly.entity_id
_entity_poly.type
_entity_poly.pdbx_seq_one_letter_code
_entity_poly.pdbx_strand_id
1 'polypeptide(L)'
;MQSGLLAEGVSDTSQEMFQLIRKLYPICRSITGDGVRETLKILQEYIPLTIHEIPSGTEVFDWTIPKEWNIRDAYIKNANGEKLVDFQKCNLHVLNYSLPINKKVSLDELKAHTCTLPERPDWIPYRTSYYKENWGFCLSYDQLSSLADGEYEVFIDSSLQDGHLTYGEYFVKGQTDDEF
;
A
#
# COMPACT_ATOMS: atom_id res chain seq x y z
N MET A 1 24.66 14.58 -38.40
CA MET A 1 23.41 15.20 -37.97
C MET A 1 22.37 14.11 -37.60
N GLN A 2 22.64 13.28 -36.60
CA GLN A 2 21.70 12.22 -36.15
C GLN A 2 21.61 12.06 -34.61
N SER A 3 22.27 12.93 -33.83
CA SER A 3 22.28 12.82 -32.37
C SER A 3 21.23 13.65 -31.63
N GLY A 4 20.47 14.50 -32.31
CA GLY A 4 19.46 15.37 -31.70
C GLY A 4 18.09 14.72 -31.49
N LEU A 5 17.66 13.83 -32.39
CA LEU A 5 16.32 13.22 -32.35
C LEU A 5 16.11 12.19 -31.20
N LEU A 6 17.18 11.50 -30.76
CA LEU A 6 17.09 10.55 -29.65
C LEU A 6 17.03 11.23 -28.27
N ALA A 7 17.58 12.42 -28.13
CA ALA A 7 17.60 13.14 -26.85
C ALA A 7 16.24 13.79 -26.51
N GLU A 8 15.49 14.28 -27.51
CA GLU A 8 14.17 14.88 -27.29
C GLU A 8 13.12 13.81 -26.94
N GLY A 9 13.10 12.65 -27.61
CA GLY A 9 12.16 11.58 -27.29
C GLY A 9 12.38 10.93 -25.92
N VAL A 10 13.63 10.80 -25.46
CA VAL A 10 13.95 10.26 -24.12
C VAL A 10 13.55 11.23 -23.02
N SER A 11 13.68 12.54 -23.25
CA SER A 11 13.25 13.56 -22.28
C SER A 11 11.73 13.58 -22.08
N ASP A 12 10.96 13.41 -23.13
CA ASP A 12 9.48 13.39 -23.09
C ASP A 12 8.98 12.13 -22.37
N THR A 13 9.45 10.96 -22.76
CA THR A 13 9.10 9.68 -22.12
C THR A 13 9.45 9.66 -20.63
N SER A 14 10.60 10.25 -20.24
CA SER A 14 11.00 10.31 -18.83
C SER A 14 10.04 11.17 -18.00
N GLN A 15 9.56 12.26 -18.57
CA GLN A 15 8.58 13.13 -17.91
C GLN A 15 7.22 12.44 -17.79
N GLU A 16 6.75 11.76 -18.84
CA GLU A 16 5.50 11.00 -18.82
C GLU A 16 5.54 9.90 -17.75
N MET A 17 6.62 9.13 -17.68
CA MET A 17 6.83 8.12 -16.64
C MET A 17 6.79 8.73 -15.23
N PHE A 18 7.46 9.86 -15.04
CA PHE A 18 7.46 10.54 -13.75
C PHE A 18 6.06 11.07 -13.37
N GLN A 19 5.30 11.61 -14.30
CA GLN A 19 3.92 12.05 -14.07
C GLN A 19 3.02 10.85 -13.69
N LEU A 20 3.18 9.71 -14.35
CA LEU A 20 2.45 8.48 -13.99
C LEU A 20 2.80 8.03 -12.57
N ILE A 21 4.09 8.02 -12.19
CA ILE A 21 4.51 7.70 -10.81
C ILE A 21 3.85 8.67 -9.82
N ARG A 22 3.85 9.96 -10.09
CA ARG A 22 3.21 10.96 -9.21
C ARG A 22 1.70 10.76 -9.08
N LYS A 23 1.01 10.34 -10.16
CA LYS A 23 -0.42 10.02 -10.15
C LYS A 23 -0.71 8.78 -9.31
N LEU A 24 0.15 7.77 -9.38
CA LEU A 24 -0.03 6.49 -8.68
C LEU A 24 0.45 6.51 -7.22
N TYR A 25 1.41 7.35 -6.88
CA TYR A 25 2.09 7.36 -5.58
C TYR A 25 1.16 7.54 -4.37
N PRO A 26 0.16 8.47 -4.38
CA PRO A 26 -0.72 8.68 -3.23
C PRO A 26 -1.76 7.59 -3.03
N ILE A 27 -1.97 6.69 -4.00
CA ILE A 27 -2.97 5.64 -3.91
C ILE A 27 -2.48 4.55 -2.94
N CYS A 28 -3.18 4.38 -1.82
CA CYS A 28 -2.94 3.24 -0.94
C CYS A 28 -3.52 1.98 -1.59
N ARG A 29 -2.66 1.07 -2.02
CA ARG A 29 -3.04 -0.18 -2.66
C ARG A 29 -2.47 -1.39 -1.95
N SER A 30 -3.25 -2.46 -2.00
CA SER A 30 -2.84 -3.79 -1.60
C SER A 30 -3.14 -4.76 -2.75
N ILE A 31 -3.15 -6.06 -2.50
CA ILE A 31 -3.52 -7.08 -3.50
C ILE A 31 -5.03 -7.11 -3.78
N THR A 32 -5.83 -6.49 -2.93
CA THR A 32 -7.29 -6.36 -3.06
C THR A 32 -7.71 -4.92 -2.81
N GLY A 33 -8.98 -4.63 -3.03
CA GLY A 33 -9.63 -3.36 -2.66
C GLY A 33 -9.58 -2.29 -3.75
N ASP A 34 -10.14 -1.13 -3.41
CA ASP A 34 -10.36 -0.05 -4.37
C ASP A 34 -9.06 0.57 -4.89
N GLY A 35 -8.01 0.60 -4.05
CA GLY A 35 -6.73 1.19 -4.46
C GLY A 35 -6.04 0.44 -5.59
N VAL A 36 -6.08 -0.90 -5.62
CA VAL A 36 -5.54 -1.68 -6.75
C VAL A 36 -6.42 -1.51 -7.99
N ARG A 37 -7.76 -1.48 -7.85
CA ARG A 37 -8.68 -1.25 -8.98
C ARG A 37 -8.45 0.12 -9.61
N GLU A 38 -8.34 1.18 -8.79
CA GLU A 38 -8.02 2.52 -9.26
C GLU A 38 -6.68 2.56 -9.99
N THR A 39 -5.65 1.93 -9.42
CA THR A 39 -4.34 1.81 -10.06
C THR A 39 -4.42 1.15 -11.43
N LEU A 40 -5.09 0.00 -11.53
CA LEU A 40 -5.24 -0.72 -12.80
C LEU A 40 -6.05 0.08 -13.82
N LYS A 41 -7.09 0.79 -13.39
CA LYS A 41 -7.87 1.67 -14.28
C LYS A 41 -7.01 2.82 -14.83
N ILE A 42 -6.13 3.40 -14.02
CA ILE A 42 -5.18 4.41 -14.52
C ILE A 42 -4.21 3.79 -15.53
N LEU A 43 -3.69 2.59 -15.24
CA LEU A 43 -2.78 1.90 -16.15
C LEU A 43 -3.43 1.52 -17.47
N GLN A 44 -4.75 1.25 -17.51
CA GLN A 44 -5.51 1.01 -18.75
C GLN A 44 -5.52 2.21 -19.70
N GLU A 45 -5.23 3.43 -19.22
CA GLU A 45 -5.06 4.61 -20.08
C GLU A 45 -3.79 4.52 -20.94
N TYR A 46 -2.82 3.69 -20.56
CA TYR A 46 -1.50 3.54 -21.19
C TYR A 46 -1.29 2.21 -21.89
N ILE A 47 -1.86 1.13 -21.33
CA ILE A 47 -1.72 -0.24 -21.84
C ILE A 47 -3.08 -0.94 -21.82
N PRO A 48 -3.42 -1.78 -22.82
CA PRO A 48 -4.71 -2.45 -22.93
C PRO A 48 -4.82 -3.65 -21.97
N LEU A 49 -4.90 -3.37 -20.67
CA LEU A 49 -5.07 -4.40 -19.64
C LEU A 49 -6.45 -5.05 -19.68
N THR A 50 -6.49 -6.37 -19.62
CA THR A 50 -7.67 -7.13 -19.24
C THR A 50 -7.71 -7.23 -17.72
N ILE A 51 -8.81 -6.84 -17.09
CA ILE A 51 -8.97 -6.89 -15.63
C ILE A 51 -9.66 -8.19 -15.26
N HIS A 52 -9.10 -8.87 -14.28
CA HIS A 52 -9.63 -10.11 -13.70
C HIS A 52 -9.94 -9.90 -12.23
N GLU A 53 -11.03 -10.51 -11.76
CA GLU A 53 -11.44 -10.50 -10.36
C GLU A 53 -11.70 -11.92 -9.88
N ILE A 54 -11.01 -12.33 -8.82
CA ILE A 54 -11.12 -13.66 -8.24
C ILE A 54 -11.76 -13.53 -6.87
N PRO A 55 -12.91 -14.19 -6.60
CA PRO A 55 -13.62 -14.08 -5.33
C PRO A 55 -12.77 -14.51 -4.13
N SER A 56 -12.96 -13.82 -2.99
CA SER A 56 -12.42 -14.23 -1.70
C SER A 56 -12.82 -15.67 -1.38
N GLY A 57 -11.93 -16.45 -0.76
CA GLY A 57 -12.15 -17.84 -0.43
C GLY A 57 -11.92 -18.83 -1.58
N THR A 58 -11.62 -18.36 -2.80
CA THR A 58 -11.22 -19.24 -3.90
C THR A 58 -9.88 -19.87 -3.60
N GLU A 59 -9.79 -21.18 -3.71
CA GLU A 59 -8.53 -21.93 -3.57
C GLU A 59 -7.74 -21.89 -4.88
N VAL A 60 -6.46 -21.53 -4.79
CA VAL A 60 -5.51 -21.44 -5.91
C VAL A 60 -4.21 -22.12 -5.49
N PHE A 61 -3.98 -23.34 -5.94
CA PHE A 61 -2.87 -24.18 -5.51
C PHE A 61 -2.86 -24.39 -3.98
N ASP A 62 -1.84 -23.89 -3.30
CA ASP A 62 -1.63 -23.93 -1.84
C ASP A 62 -2.06 -22.64 -1.13
N TRP A 63 -2.77 -21.75 -1.83
CA TRP A 63 -3.20 -20.46 -1.32
C TRP A 63 -4.71 -20.25 -1.46
N THR A 64 -5.28 -19.56 -0.49
CA THR A 64 -6.70 -19.14 -0.53
C THR A 64 -6.76 -17.63 -0.70
N ILE A 65 -7.55 -17.17 -1.67
CA ILE A 65 -7.74 -15.73 -1.92
C ILE A 65 -8.28 -15.07 -0.64
N PRO A 66 -7.60 -14.05 -0.09
CA PRO A 66 -8.00 -13.41 1.15
C PRO A 66 -9.25 -12.56 0.98
N LYS A 67 -9.82 -12.13 2.10
CA LYS A 67 -10.87 -11.10 2.13
C LYS A 67 -10.37 -9.80 1.52
N GLU A 68 -11.29 -9.04 0.95
CA GLU A 68 -11.00 -7.72 0.43
C GLU A 68 -10.81 -6.71 1.55
N TRP A 69 -9.71 -5.94 1.46
CA TRP A 69 -9.36 -4.91 2.41
C TRP A 69 -9.39 -3.53 1.77
N ASN A 70 -10.06 -2.60 2.46
CA ASN A 70 -10.08 -1.19 2.10
C ASN A 70 -9.77 -0.34 3.33
N ILE A 71 -9.16 0.83 3.13
CA ILE A 71 -8.84 1.80 4.18
C ILE A 71 -9.27 3.21 3.76
N ARG A 72 -9.82 3.97 4.71
CA ARG A 72 -10.25 5.35 4.51
C ARG A 72 -9.39 6.35 5.26
N ASP A 73 -9.02 6.03 6.51
CA ASP A 73 -8.19 6.91 7.34
C ASP A 73 -7.50 6.13 8.47
N ALA A 74 -6.37 6.66 8.95
CA ALA A 74 -5.71 6.16 10.14
C ALA A 74 -4.80 7.23 10.75
N TYR A 75 -4.67 7.21 12.08
CA TYR A 75 -3.76 8.11 12.79
C TYR A 75 -3.33 7.56 14.16
N ILE A 76 -2.25 8.15 14.66
CA ILE A 76 -1.84 8.08 16.06
C ILE A 76 -1.81 9.50 16.60
N LYS A 77 -2.48 9.75 17.74
CA LYS A 77 -2.38 11.02 18.48
C LYS A 77 -1.78 10.79 19.87
N ASN A 78 -1.04 11.77 20.34
CA ASN A 78 -0.59 11.83 21.73
C ASN A 78 -1.70 12.33 22.66
N ALA A 79 -1.44 12.36 23.96
CA ALA A 79 -2.38 12.83 24.99
C ALA A 79 -2.84 14.30 24.81
N ASN A 80 -2.07 15.11 24.09
CA ASN A 80 -2.41 16.50 23.77
C ASN A 80 -3.30 16.63 22.53
N GLY A 81 -3.66 15.52 21.86
CA GLY A 81 -4.46 15.49 20.63
C GLY A 81 -3.65 15.81 19.37
N GLU A 82 -2.32 15.89 19.45
CA GLU A 82 -1.45 16.11 18.30
C GLU A 82 -1.32 14.82 17.49
N LYS A 83 -1.56 14.88 16.18
CA LYS A 83 -1.33 13.76 15.26
C LYS A 83 0.16 13.57 15.00
N LEU A 84 0.71 12.48 15.52
CA LEU A 84 2.09 12.05 15.32
C LEU A 84 2.23 11.23 14.03
N VAL A 85 1.18 10.52 13.67
CA VAL A 85 1.04 9.73 12.46
C VAL A 85 -0.28 10.11 11.79
N ASP A 86 -0.25 10.32 10.48
CA ASP A 86 -1.41 10.69 9.68
C ASP A 86 -1.35 9.96 8.32
N PHE A 87 -2.25 9.00 8.12
CA PHE A 87 -2.40 8.23 6.89
C PHE A 87 -2.58 9.12 5.66
N GLN A 88 -3.30 10.23 5.80
CA GLN A 88 -3.55 11.16 4.69
C GLN A 88 -2.29 11.89 4.21
N LYS A 89 -1.25 11.94 5.06
CA LYS A 89 0.05 12.51 4.69
C LYS A 89 1.02 11.45 4.15
N CYS A 90 0.95 10.23 4.70
CA CYS A 90 1.80 9.11 4.28
C CYS A 90 1.09 7.79 4.53
N ASN A 91 0.64 7.13 3.45
CA ASN A 91 -0.08 5.86 3.54
C ASN A 91 0.79 4.68 3.99
N LEU A 92 2.12 4.79 3.95
CA LEU A 92 3.03 3.77 4.48
C LEU A 92 2.91 3.57 5.99
N HIS A 93 2.37 4.55 6.72
CA HIS A 93 2.22 4.46 8.16
C HIS A 93 1.26 3.38 8.65
N VAL A 94 0.48 2.77 7.78
CA VAL A 94 -0.45 1.71 8.17
C VAL A 94 0.06 0.35 7.72
N LEU A 95 0.06 -0.61 8.66
CA LEU A 95 0.24 -2.01 8.33
C LEU A 95 -0.89 -2.46 7.41
N ASN A 96 -0.59 -2.84 6.17
CA ASN A 96 -1.62 -3.28 5.21
C ASN A 96 -2.41 -4.47 5.77
N TYR A 97 -3.70 -4.54 5.46
CA TYR A 97 -4.65 -5.49 6.04
C TYR A 97 -4.94 -5.30 7.53
N SER A 98 -4.64 -4.12 8.09
CA SER A 98 -5.05 -3.80 9.45
C SER A 98 -6.56 -3.82 9.62
N LEU A 99 -7.01 -4.49 10.68
CA LEU A 99 -8.41 -4.43 11.13
C LEU A 99 -8.76 -3.02 11.63
N PRO A 100 -10.04 -2.63 11.57
CA PRO A 100 -10.48 -1.36 12.12
C PRO A 100 -10.27 -1.31 13.64
N ILE A 101 -9.82 -0.17 14.13
CA ILE A 101 -9.60 0.06 15.56
C ILE A 101 -9.84 1.52 15.93
N ASN A 102 -10.36 1.75 17.13
CA ASN A 102 -10.51 3.07 17.73
C ASN A 102 -10.42 2.91 19.26
N LYS A 103 -9.22 3.10 19.80
CA LYS A 103 -8.99 2.99 21.24
C LYS A 103 -7.78 3.81 21.70
N LYS A 104 -7.64 3.93 23.02
CA LYS A 104 -6.43 4.41 23.66
C LYS A 104 -5.56 3.24 24.09
N VAL A 105 -4.25 3.36 23.91
CA VAL A 105 -3.24 2.34 24.21
C VAL A 105 -2.05 2.95 24.95
N SER A 106 -1.36 2.16 25.74
CA SER A 106 -0.07 2.56 26.33
C SER A 106 1.02 2.58 25.25
N LEU A 107 2.15 3.21 25.56
CA LEU A 107 3.33 3.16 24.69
C LEU A 107 3.80 1.72 24.43
N ASP A 108 3.76 0.84 25.42
CA ASP A 108 4.19 -0.56 25.27
C ASP A 108 3.25 -1.33 24.31
N GLU A 109 1.94 -1.14 24.44
CA GLU A 109 0.97 -1.72 23.51
C GLU A 109 1.16 -1.15 22.10
N LEU A 110 1.37 0.16 21.96
CA LEU A 110 1.65 0.78 20.66
C LEU A 110 2.91 0.19 20.04
N LYS A 111 3.99 0.02 20.78
CA LYS A 111 5.22 -0.61 20.31
C LYS A 111 5.01 -2.04 19.83
N ALA A 112 4.17 -2.83 20.54
CA ALA A 112 3.84 -4.20 20.16
C ALA A 112 3.08 -4.30 18.82
N HIS A 113 2.39 -3.22 18.41
CA HIS A 113 1.66 -3.10 17.15
C HIS A 113 2.35 -2.17 16.13
N THR A 114 3.63 -1.88 16.32
CA THR A 114 4.39 -1.01 15.41
C THR A 114 5.57 -1.75 14.79
N CYS A 115 5.66 -1.68 13.46
CA CYS A 115 6.78 -2.21 12.69
C CYS A 115 7.79 -1.10 12.39
N THR A 116 9.07 -1.38 12.60
CA THR A 116 10.20 -0.49 12.26
C THR A 116 11.33 -1.27 11.58
N LEU A 117 12.35 -0.55 11.11
CA LEU A 117 13.61 -1.09 10.56
C LEU A 117 14.78 -0.45 11.32
N PRO A 118 15.26 -1.05 12.42
CA PRO A 118 16.37 -0.47 13.21
C PRO A 118 17.65 -0.26 12.41
N GLU A 119 17.91 -1.11 11.41
CA GLU A 119 19.05 -1.00 10.48
C GLU A 119 18.92 0.15 9.47
N ARG A 120 17.73 0.74 9.36
CA ARG A 120 17.40 1.92 8.55
C ARG A 120 16.50 2.84 9.37
N PRO A 121 17.05 3.54 10.37
CA PRO A 121 16.27 4.18 11.42
C PRO A 121 15.35 5.32 10.94
N ASP A 122 15.65 5.93 9.81
CA ASP A 122 14.87 6.99 9.16
C ASP A 122 13.79 6.46 8.18
N TRP A 123 13.76 5.14 7.88
CA TRP A 123 12.83 4.58 6.92
C TRP A 123 11.54 4.09 7.59
N ILE A 124 10.40 4.33 6.90
CA ILE A 124 9.11 3.73 7.25
C ILE A 124 8.98 2.44 6.44
N PRO A 125 8.89 1.25 7.09
CA PRO A 125 8.79 0.00 6.34
C PRO A 125 7.40 -0.19 5.74
N TYR A 126 7.33 -0.81 4.55
CA TYR A 126 6.09 -1.42 4.09
C TYR A 126 5.93 -2.80 4.73
N ARG A 127 4.75 -3.05 5.34
CA ARG A 127 4.40 -4.35 5.92
C ARG A 127 2.94 -4.68 5.62
N THR A 128 2.62 -5.98 5.62
CA THR A 128 1.26 -6.49 5.41
C THR A 128 0.96 -7.64 6.37
N SER A 129 -0.32 -7.85 6.68
CA SER A 129 -0.80 -8.91 7.59
C SER A 129 -1.98 -9.71 7.00
N TYR A 130 -2.06 -9.87 5.67
CA TYR A 130 -3.20 -10.57 5.06
C TYR A 130 -3.33 -12.07 5.41
N TYR A 131 -2.29 -12.70 5.97
CA TYR A 131 -2.35 -14.07 6.46
C TYR A 131 -2.86 -14.20 7.90
N LYS A 132 -2.86 -13.11 8.67
CA LYS A 132 -3.27 -13.10 10.06
C LYS A 132 -3.98 -11.80 10.39
N GLU A 133 -5.20 -11.91 10.91
CA GLU A 133 -5.95 -10.75 11.39
C GLU A 133 -5.15 -10.01 12.47
N ASN A 134 -4.83 -8.77 12.21
CA ASN A 134 -4.03 -7.89 13.08
C ASN A 134 -4.36 -6.44 12.78
N TRP A 135 -3.92 -5.53 13.63
CA TRP A 135 -3.89 -4.10 13.37
C TRP A 135 -2.49 -3.59 13.69
N GLY A 136 -2.07 -2.50 13.06
CA GLY A 136 -0.78 -1.93 13.38
C GLY A 136 -0.39 -0.75 12.51
N PHE A 137 0.73 -0.17 12.89
CA PHE A 137 1.36 0.95 12.21
C PHE A 137 2.78 0.62 11.78
N CYS A 138 3.28 1.43 10.84
CA CYS A 138 4.67 1.39 10.40
C CYS A 138 5.26 2.78 10.66
N LEU A 139 6.30 2.86 11.45
CA LEU A 139 7.02 4.09 11.77
C LEU A 139 8.50 3.92 11.44
N SER A 140 9.20 5.03 11.27
CA SER A 140 10.65 4.97 11.35
C SER A 140 11.07 4.61 12.78
N TYR A 141 12.23 3.99 12.93
CA TYR A 141 12.77 3.64 14.24
C TYR A 141 13.02 4.90 15.09
N ASP A 142 13.47 5.97 14.45
CA ASP A 142 13.69 7.27 15.12
C ASP A 142 12.38 7.86 15.64
N GLN A 143 11.28 7.82 14.83
CA GLN A 143 9.96 8.26 15.29
C GLN A 143 9.49 7.46 16.50
N LEU A 144 9.53 6.11 16.43
CA LEU A 144 9.08 5.26 17.53
C LEU A 144 9.92 5.49 18.80
N SER A 145 11.24 5.64 18.65
CA SER A 145 12.17 5.85 19.77
C SER A 145 12.01 7.21 20.44
N SER A 146 11.48 8.21 19.72
CA SER A 146 11.23 9.56 20.24
C SER A 146 9.92 9.69 21.01
N LEU A 147 9.05 8.65 20.99
CA LEU A 147 7.78 8.70 21.70
C LEU A 147 7.98 8.68 23.21
N ALA A 148 7.38 9.64 23.91
CA ALA A 148 7.39 9.71 25.36
C ALA A 148 6.47 8.62 25.97
N ASP A 149 6.76 8.20 27.21
CA ASP A 149 5.83 7.37 27.95
C ASP A 149 4.49 8.06 28.14
N GLY A 150 3.38 7.31 27.94
CA GLY A 150 2.05 7.87 28.01
C GLY A 150 0.98 7.06 27.27
N GLU A 151 -0.19 7.69 27.16
CA GLU A 151 -1.35 7.14 26.47
C GLU A 151 -1.45 7.74 25.06
N TYR A 152 -1.77 6.90 24.09
CA TYR A 152 -1.92 7.25 22.67
C TYR A 152 -3.30 6.84 22.17
N GLU A 153 -3.97 7.74 21.44
CA GLU A 153 -5.17 7.42 20.68
C GLU A 153 -4.76 6.83 19.34
N VAL A 154 -5.19 5.59 19.07
CA VAL A 154 -4.99 4.89 17.81
C VAL A 154 -6.32 4.71 17.09
N PHE A 155 -6.33 5.05 15.81
CA PHE A 155 -7.50 4.97 14.95
C PHE A 155 -7.11 4.40 13.59
N ILE A 156 -7.86 3.40 13.12
CA ILE A 156 -7.79 2.86 11.76
C ILE A 156 -9.22 2.64 11.29
N ASP A 157 -9.62 3.35 10.24
CA ASP A 157 -10.89 3.18 9.56
C ASP A 157 -10.68 2.33 8.31
N SER A 158 -10.78 1.02 8.49
CA SER A 158 -10.65 0.03 7.44
C SER A 158 -11.86 -0.90 7.39
N SER A 159 -11.96 -1.69 6.33
CA SER A 159 -12.91 -2.79 6.21
C SER A 159 -12.19 -4.04 5.71
N LEU A 160 -12.61 -5.20 6.22
CA LEU A 160 -12.16 -6.51 5.79
C LEU A 160 -13.39 -7.40 5.61
N GLN A 161 -13.76 -7.68 4.37
CA GLN A 161 -15.00 -8.38 4.01
C GLN A 161 -14.79 -9.26 2.76
N ASP A 162 -15.75 -10.13 2.48
CA ASP A 162 -15.72 -10.89 1.23
C ASP A 162 -15.79 -9.93 0.04
N GLY A 163 -15.00 -10.19 -0.97
CA GLY A 163 -14.83 -9.36 -2.15
C GLY A 163 -13.97 -10.08 -3.19
N HIS A 164 -13.02 -9.39 -3.81
CA HIS A 164 -12.23 -9.94 -4.90
C HIS A 164 -10.76 -9.54 -4.78
N LEU A 165 -9.89 -10.44 -5.19
CA LEU A 165 -8.53 -10.11 -5.63
C LEU A 165 -8.63 -9.62 -7.08
N THR A 166 -8.06 -8.45 -7.36
CA THR A 166 -8.09 -7.84 -8.70
C THR A 166 -6.69 -7.78 -9.28
N TYR A 167 -6.52 -8.25 -10.52
CA TYR A 167 -5.25 -8.11 -11.24
C TYR A 167 -5.49 -7.73 -12.71
N GLY A 168 -4.47 -7.16 -13.34
CA GLY A 168 -4.48 -6.80 -14.76
C GLY A 168 -3.55 -7.69 -15.55
N GLU A 169 -3.99 -8.11 -16.72
CA GLU A 169 -3.21 -8.91 -17.66
C GLU A 169 -3.07 -8.17 -19.00
N TYR A 170 -1.86 -8.16 -19.54
CA TYR A 170 -1.60 -7.75 -20.91
C TYR A 170 -0.75 -8.80 -21.62
N PHE A 171 -1.33 -9.46 -22.61
CA PHE A 171 -0.67 -10.49 -23.37
C PHE A 171 -0.03 -9.90 -24.63
N VAL A 172 1.27 -10.03 -24.76
CA VAL A 172 2.02 -9.69 -25.97
C VAL A 172 2.39 -10.98 -26.70
N LYS A 173 1.75 -11.23 -27.85
CA LYS A 173 1.99 -12.43 -28.62
C LYS A 173 3.43 -12.44 -29.16
N GLY A 174 4.18 -13.52 -28.91
CA GLY A 174 5.48 -13.78 -29.46
C GLY A 174 5.44 -14.21 -30.94
N GLN A 175 6.61 -14.45 -31.52
CA GLN A 175 6.73 -14.99 -32.88
C GLN A 175 6.50 -16.51 -32.92
N THR A 176 6.74 -17.19 -31.82
CA THR A 176 6.50 -18.64 -31.63
C THR A 176 5.75 -18.85 -30.31
N ASP A 177 5.11 -20.01 -30.15
CA ASP A 177 4.39 -20.41 -28.95
C ASP A 177 5.22 -21.41 -28.09
N ASP A 178 6.49 -21.59 -28.42
CA ASP A 178 7.35 -22.64 -27.81
C ASP A 178 8.06 -22.16 -26.54
N GLU A 179 8.23 -20.83 -26.36
CA GLU A 179 8.95 -20.22 -25.23
C GLU A 179 8.23 -18.93 -24.76
N PHE A 180 8.31 -18.67 -23.44
CA PHE A 180 7.84 -17.43 -22.79
C PHE A 180 8.97 -16.43 -22.63
#